data_6b9a3d3be76c2f8d35516223e7ebdfaf
#
_entry.id   6b9a3d3be76c2f8d35516223e7ebdfaf
#
_cell.length_a   1.000
_cell.length_b   1.000
_cell.length_c   1.000
_cell.angle_alpha   90.00
_cell.angle_beta   90.00
_cell.angle_gamma   90.00
#
_symmetry.space_group_name_H-M   'P 1'
#
loop_
_entity.id
_entity.type
_entity.pdbx_description
1 polymer ?
#
loop_
_entity_poly.entity_id
_entity_poly.type
_entity_poly.pdbx_seq_one_letter_code
_entity_poly.pdbx_strand_id
1 'polypeptide(L)'
;MEADWESSYLLTLRSAWQADNNVPNSMEASMAKAKAGRVGSDITLKAVEMAGTTGYSERTLLEKWGRDSKILDIFEGTQQIQQLVVARRLLGLSSAELK
;
A
#
# COMPACT_ATOMS: atom_id res chain seq x y z
N MET A 1 -1.47 -1.12 -14.05
CA MET A 1 -2.54 -1.14 -13.04
C MET A 1 -2.79 -2.57 -12.53
N GLU A 2 -3.18 -3.50 -13.41
CA GLU A 2 -3.44 -4.91 -13.01
C GLU A 2 -2.25 -5.57 -12.32
N ALA A 3 -1.07 -5.51 -12.93
CA ALA A 3 0.14 -6.09 -12.33
C ALA A 3 0.49 -5.48 -10.95
N ASP A 4 0.22 -4.20 -10.76
CA ASP A 4 0.43 -3.54 -9.46
C ASP A 4 -0.59 -3.98 -8.43
N TRP A 5 -1.86 -4.10 -8.83
CA TRP A 5 -2.92 -4.61 -7.98
C TRP A 5 -2.61 -6.05 -7.56
N GLU A 6 -2.33 -6.94 -8.51
CA GLU A 6 -2.04 -8.34 -8.24
C GLU A 6 -0.81 -8.52 -7.34
N SER A 7 0.27 -7.76 -7.60
CA SER A 7 1.47 -7.81 -6.74
C SER A 7 1.18 -7.37 -5.31
N SER A 8 0.32 -6.38 -5.11
CA SER A 8 -0.11 -5.93 -3.80
C SER A 8 -0.98 -6.97 -3.09
N TYR A 9 -1.88 -7.60 -3.84
CA TYR A 9 -2.78 -8.64 -3.36
C TYR A 9 -2.00 -9.88 -2.91
N LEU A 10 -1.10 -10.38 -3.76
CA LEU A 10 -0.26 -11.55 -3.43
C LEU A 10 0.65 -11.31 -2.23
N LEU A 11 1.21 -10.11 -2.11
CA LEU A 11 2.03 -9.74 -0.96
C LEU A 11 1.20 -9.70 0.33
N THR A 12 -0.04 -9.23 0.25
CA THR A 12 -0.98 -9.23 1.37
C THR A 12 -1.35 -10.65 1.79
N LEU A 13 -1.66 -11.53 0.83
CA LEU A 13 -1.94 -12.94 1.08
C LEU A 13 -0.76 -13.65 1.72
N ARG A 14 0.46 -13.38 1.26
CA ARG A 14 1.68 -13.93 1.87
C ARG A 14 1.81 -13.53 3.33
N SER A 15 1.61 -12.24 3.64
CA SER A 15 1.67 -11.75 5.02
C SER A 15 0.58 -12.36 5.90
N ALA A 16 -0.64 -12.50 5.40
CA ALA A 16 -1.74 -13.14 6.10
C ALA A 16 -1.45 -14.62 6.37
N TRP A 17 -0.99 -15.36 5.36
CA TRP A 17 -0.62 -16.77 5.52
C TRP A 17 0.47 -16.96 6.58
N GLN A 18 1.48 -16.09 6.62
CA GLN A 18 2.51 -16.13 7.66
C GLN A 18 1.92 -15.96 9.05
N ALA A 19 0.98 -14.99 9.22
CA ALA A 19 0.29 -14.77 10.49
C ALA A 19 -0.50 -16.01 10.93
N ASP A 20 -1.27 -16.60 10.02
CA ASP A 20 -2.09 -17.80 10.29
C ASP A 20 -1.24 -19.02 10.69
N ASN A 21 -0.02 -19.10 10.21
CA ASN A 21 0.94 -20.17 10.51
C ASN A 21 1.93 -19.83 11.62
N ASN A 22 1.73 -18.75 12.37
CA ASN A 22 2.63 -18.27 13.43
C ASN A 22 4.07 -18.00 12.96
N VAL A 23 4.26 -17.64 11.70
CA VAL A 23 5.55 -17.23 11.13
C VAL A 23 5.70 -15.71 11.31
N PRO A 24 6.85 -15.22 11.82
CA PRO A 24 7.09 -13.78 11.94
C PRO A 24 6.93 -13.08 10.57
N ASN A 25 6.06 -12.06 10.51
CA ASN A 25 5.69 -11.40 9.25
C ASN A 25 5.82 -9.87 9.26
N SER A 26 6.52 -9.31 10.24
CA SER A 26 6.64 -7.85 10.41
C SER A 26 7.16 -7.14 9.15
N MET A 27 8.11 -7.74 8.43
CA MET A 27 8.64 -7.19 7.19
C MET A 27 7.61 -7.29 6.06
N GLU A 28 7.00 -8.45 5.89
CA GLU A 28 6.01 -8.72 4.85
C GLU A 28 4.75 -7.89 5.03
N ALA A 29 4.29 -7.73 6.26
CA ALA A 29 3.15 -6.85 6.58
C ALA A 29 3.45 -5.38 6.23
N SER A 30 4.65 -4.91 6.57
CA SER A 30 5.08 -3.56 6.21
C SER A 30 5.24 -3.37 4.69
N MET A 31 5.78 -4.36 3.98
CA MET A 31 5.85 -4.35 2.52
C MET A 31 4.46 -4.34 1.88
N ALA A 32 3.55 -5.18 2.37
CA ALA A 32 2.18 -5.26 1.88
C ALA A 32 1.44 -3.93 2.06
N LYS A 33 1.51 -3.35 3.26
CA LYS A 33 0.88 -2.07 3.56
C LYS A 33 1.47 -0.94 2.73
N ALA A 34 2.79 -0.84 2.63
CA ALA A 34 3.46 0.19 1.83
C ALA A 34 3.10 0.07 0.33
N LYS A 35 3.16 -1.14 -0.23
CA LYS A 35 2.82 -1.38 -1.65
C LYS A 35 1.33 -1.12 -1.91
N ALA A 36 0.43 -1.70 -1.12
CA ALA A 36 -1.01 -1.59 -1.35
C ALA A 36 -1.53 -0.16 -1.17
N GLY A 37 -1.08 0.57 -0.16
CA GLY A 37 -1.46 1.97 0.05
C GLY A 37 -1.05 2.86 -1.11
N ARG A 38 0.16 2.71 -1.61
CA ARG A 38 0.66 3.46 -2.77
C ARG A 38 -0.11 3.09 -4.04
N VAL A 39 -0.22 1.81 -4.32
CA VAL A 39 -0.91 1.29 -5.51
C VAL A 39 -2.39 1.69 -5.53
N GLY A 40 -3.07 1.68 -4.38
CA GLY A 40 -4.46 2.14 -4.28
C GLY A 40 -4.64 3.58 -4.76
N SER A 41 -3.76 4.48 -4.31
CA SER A 41 -3.75 5.88 -4.76
C SER A 41 -3.41 6.02 -6.24
N ASP A 42 -2.38 5.33 -6.71
CA ASP A 42 -1.90 5.45 -8.09
C ASP A 42 -2.94 4.90 -9.10
N ILE A 43 -3.56 3.75 -8.80
CA ILE A 43 -4.58 3.14 -9.66
C ILE A 43 -5.84 4.00 -9.74
N THR A 44 -6.31 4.52 -8.61
CA THR A 44 -7.54 5.33 -8.59
C THR A 44 -7.34 6.66 -9.32
N LEU A 45 -6.21 7.34 -9.15
CA LEU A 45 -5.89 8.54 -9.92
C LEU A 45 -5.72 8.24 -11.41
N LYS A 46 -5.07 7.14 -11.76
CA LYS A 46 -4.94 6.70 -13.15
C LYS A 46 -6.29 6.38 -13.80
N ALA A 47 -7.21 5.79 -13.05
CA ALA A 47 -8.57 5.55 -13.53
C ALA A 47 -9.32 6.85 -13.84
N VAL A 48 -9.13 7.90 -13.01
CA VAL A 48 -9.68 9.25 -13.29
C VAL A 48 -9.13 9.80 -14.61
N GLU A 49 -7.80 9.73 -14.81
CA GLU A 49 -7.16 10.17 -16.06
C GLU A 49 -7.72 9.43 -17.28
N MET A 50 -7.83 8.09 -17.20
CA MET A 50 -8.31 7.26 -18.31
C MET A 50 -9.78 7.52 -18.66
N ALA A 51 -10.61 7.86 -17.68
CA ALA A 51 -12.02 8.19 -17.88
C ALA A 51 -12.22 9.63 -18.41
N GLY A 52 -11.18 10.44 -18.47
CA GLY A 52 -11.23 11.82 -18.99
C GLY A 52 -12.20 12.68 -18.19
N THR A 53 -12.97 13.52 -18.88
CA THR A 53 -13.91 14.46 -18.23
C THR A 53 -14.95 13.77 -17.34
N THR A 54 -15.36 12.56 -17.69
CA THR A 54 -16.28 11.74 -16.87
C THR A 54 -15.64 11.36 -15.55
N GLY A 55 -14.33 11.03 -15.55
CA GLY A 55 -13.58 10.66 -14.35
C GLY A 55 -13.46 11.79 -13.32
N TYR A 56 -13.41 13.04 -13.79
CA TYR A 56 -13.38 14.23 -12.93
C TYR A 56 -14.77 14.71 -12.46
N SER A 57 -15.83 14.07 -12.96
CA SER A 57 -17.20 14.47 -12.64
C SER A 57 -17.67 13.83 -11.33
N GLU A 58 -18.34 14.62 -10.47
CA GLU A 58 -19.00 14.12 -9.26
C GLU A 58 -20.19 13.17 -9.54
N ARG A 59 -20.55 12.98 -10.83
CA ARG A 59 -21.57 12.01 -11.24
C ARG A 59 -21.10 10.57 -11.14
N THR A 60 -19.77 10.35 -11.02
CA THR A 60 -19.15 9.04 -10.81
C THR A 60 -18.39 9.04 -9.48
N LEU A 61 -18.06 7.86 -8.98
CA LEU A 61 -17.27 7.72 -7.75
C LEU A 61 -15.75 7.76 -7.99
N LEU A 62 -15.29 7.85 -9.26
CA LEU A 62 -13.87 7.75 -9.59
C LEU A 62 -13.05 8.86 -8.92
N GLU A 63 -13.48 10.12 -9.04
CA GLU A 63 -12.78 11.24 -8.42
C GLU A 63 -12.77 11.13 -6.89
N LYS A 64 -13.87 10.65 -6.32
CA LYS A 64 -13.99 10.42 -4.88
C LYS A 64 -13.01 9.32 -4.43
N TRP A 65 -12.94 8.20 -5.13
CA TRP A 65 -12.00 7.13 -4.80
C TRP A 65 -10.54 7.58 -4.92
N GLY A 66 -10.21 8.45 -5.88
CA GLY A 66 -8.89 9.06 -5.99
C GLY A 66 -8.52 9.86 -4.75
N ARG A 67 -9.48 10.60 -4.17
CA ARG A 67 -9.28 11.35 -2.92
C ARG A 67 -9.26 10.43 -1.69
N ASP A 68 -10.21 9.52 -1.59
CA ASP A 68 -10.38 8.64 -0.43
C ASP A 68 -9.19 7.67 -0.28
N SER A 69 -8.64 7.17 -1.38
CA SER A 69 -7.53 6.22 -1.35
C SER A 69 -6.25 6.80 -0.74
N LYS A 70 -6.10 8.12 -0.72
CA LYS A 70 -4.90 8.77 -0.17
C LYS A 70 -4.67 8.46 1.31
N ILE A 71 -5.72 8.26 2.09
CA ILE A 71 -5.59 7.93 3.51
C ILE A 71 -4.88 6.57 3.71
N LEU A 72 -5.01 5.64 2.76
CA LEU A 72 -4.38 4.32 2.83
C LEU A 72 -2.84 4.39 2.86
N ASP A 73 -2.27 5.46 2.33
CA ASP A 73 -0.83 5.71 2.31
C ASP A 73 -0.32 6.40 3.61
N ILE A 74 -1.25 6.83 4.48
CA ILE A 74 -0.94 7.67 5.64
C ILE A 74 -1.25 6.96 6.96
N PHE A 75 -2.48 6.45 7.15
CA PHE A 75 -2.93 5.89 8.42
C PHE A 75 -2.29 4.51 8.71
N GLU A 76 -2.34 4.06 9.96
CA GLU A 76 -1.76 2.77 10.40
C GLU A 76 -0.26 2.63 10.03
N GLY A 77 0.45 3.75 10.12
CA GLY A 77 1.84 3.87 9.73
C GLY A 77 2.01 4.41 8.31
N THR A 78 2.65 5.57 8.21
CA THR A 78 2.91 6.23 6.92
C THR A 78 3.79 5.36 6.02
N GLN A 79 3.79 5.66 4.73
CA GLN A 79 4.67 5.05 3.73
C GLN A 79 6.13 5.02 4.21
N GLN A 80 6.62 6.14 4.75
CA GLN A 80 8.00 6.28 5.23
C GLN A 80 8.30 5.34 6.41
N ILE A 81 7.39 5.25 7.37
CA ILE A 81 7.55 4.34 8.51
C ILE A 81 7.55 2.89 8.08
N GLN A 82 6.68 2.50 7.15
CA GLN A 82 6.65 1.14 6.63
C GLN A 82 7.95 0.78 5.91
N GLN A 83 8.47 1.69 5.08
CA GLN A 83 9.77 1.52 4.42
C GLN A 83 10.91 1.42 5.42
N LEU A 84 10.88 2.20 6.49
CA LEU A 84 11.88 2.14 7.57
C LEU A 84 11.85 0.80 8.31
N VAL A 85 10.67 0.24 8.57
CA VAL A 85 10.53 -1.11 9.16
C VAL A 85 11.14 -2.16 8.25
N VAL A 86 10.86 -2.10 6.94
CA VAL A 86 11.44 -3.02 5.95
C VAL A 86 12.98 -2.90 5.94
N ALA A 87 13.50 -1.67 5.87
CA ALA A 87 14.94 -1.43 5.87
C ALA A 87 15.63 -1.99 7.11
N ARG A 88 15.07 -1.77 8.29
CA ARG A 88 15.59 -2.33 9.55
C ARG A 88 15.68 -3.85 9.51
N ARG A 89 14.62 -4.49 9.04
CA ARG A 89 14.57 -5.97 8.94
C ARG A 89 15.58 -6.53 7.94
N LEU A 90 15.74 -5.88 6.79
CA LEU A 90 16.71 -6.28 5.78
C LEU A 90 18.17 -6.12 6.25
N LEU A 91 18.44 -5.06 7.01
CA LEU A 91 19.77 -4.74 7.52
C LEU A 91 20.08 -5.41 8.87
N GLY A 92 19.09 -6.03 9.51
CA GLY A 92 19.25 -6.61 10.85
C GLY A 92 19.45 -5.55 11.94
N LEU A 93 18.96 -4.32 11.73
CA LEU A 93 19.12 -3.20 12.65
C LEU A 93 17.89 -3.01 13.56
N SER A 94 18.13 -2.52 14.76
CA SER A 94 17.08 -2.13 15.71
C SER A 94 16.54 -0.73 15.38
N SER A 95 15.44 -0.36 16.06
CA SER A 95 14.86 0.98 15.96
C SER A 95 15.75 2.08 16.58
N ALA A 96 16.71 1.72 17.42
CA ALA A 96 17.68 2.65 17.98
C ALA A 96 18.81 2.99 16.99
N GLU A 97 19.17 2.03 16.14
CA GLU A 97 20.29 2.14 15.19
C GLU A 97 19.87 2.79 13.87
N LEU A 98 18.64 2.57 13.42
CA LEU A 98 18.10 3.19 12.22
C LEU A 98 16.76 3.88 12.54
N LYS A 99 16.77 5.20 12.53
CA LYS A 99 15.60 6.07 12.84
C LYS A 99 15.04 6.71 11.58
#